data_1de3e2aaa298c1b5abe2bfc4b7b44ecb
#
_entry.id   1de3e2aaa298c1b5abe2bfc4b7b44ecb
#
_cell.length_a   1.000
_cell.length_b   1.000
_cell.length_c   1.000
_cell.angle_alpha   90.00
_cell.angle_beta   90.00
_cell.angle_gamma   90.00
#
_symmetry.space_group_name_H-M   'P 1'
#
loop_
_entity.id
_entity.type
_entity.pdbx_description
1 polymer ?
#
loop_
_entity_poly.entity_id
_entity_poly.type
_entity_poly.pdbx_seq_one_letter_code
_entity_poly.pdbx_strand_id
1 'polypeptide(L)'
;MSSKGKMTKLRRKRTLETARNIVPILGIGIDSGLRGEVLNRAWSLISTECEARPSLIVTPNPEIVSRAQSDHELAYILNGADLAVPDGIGIVAAAWVLHPNSKMFRIPGRLFAEELVKLCSKHNKKVFLLGGAPGAAELAVKNIKNRTKNKELRIVGVEGPRLSIDGKPVDEVQEQIEKEVVRSINNFKPDLLLVGFGAPKQEKWLARHLGKINASAAMVVGGMIDYTAGILPLPPRAFSELGFEWLWRLITQPARLGRILTAVVVFPCQVLFWKFNNR
;
A
#
# COMPACT_ATOMS: atom_id res chain seq x y z
N MET A 1 -6.55 30.96 -29.42
CA MET A 1 -5.10 30.95 -29.14
C MET A 1 -4.82 29.95 -28.05
N SER A 2 -4.07 28.93 -28.35
CA SER A 2 -3.89 27.69 -27.62
C SER A 2 -2.99 27.89 -26.37
N SER A 3 -3.49 27.57 -25.19
CA SER A 3 -2.70 27.42 -23.96
C SER A 3 -2.36 25.95 -23.77
N LYS A 4 -1.39 25.44 -24.53
CA LYS A 4 -0.72 24.17 -24.23
C LYS A 4 0.22 24.39 -23.04
N GLY A 5 -0.29 24.13 -21.82
CA GLY A 5 0.50 24.11 -20.61
C GLY A 5 1.63 23.09 -20.71
N LYS A 6 2.85 23.55 -20.58
CA LYS A 6 4.09 22.78 -20.51
C LYS A 6 4.01 21.78 -19.36
N MET A 7 3.74 20.52 -19.65
CA MET A 7 4.10 19.41 -18.76
C MET A 7 5.63 19.27 -18.79
N THR A 8 6.29 20.00 -17.92
CA THR A 8 7.73 19.89 -17.72
C THR A 8 8.04 18.52 -17.15
N LYS A 9 8.74 17.70 -17.92
CA LYS A 9 9.34 16.43 -17.48
C LYS A 9 10.38 16.74 -16.38
N LEU A 10 9.96 16.70 -15.12
CA LEU A 10 10.88 16.64 -13.99
C LEU A 10 11.44 15.21 -13.90
N ARG A 11 12.49 14.98 -14.68
CA ARG A 11 13.29 13.77 -14.60
C ARG A 11 14.14 13.86 -13.31
N ARG A 12 13.75 13.10 -12.27
CA ARG A 12 14.56 12.87 -11.08
C ARG A 12 15.98 12.47 -11.53
N LYS A 13 17.02 13.15 -11.02
CA LYS A 13 18.39 12.61 -11.03
C LYS A 13 18.41 11.43 -10.07
N ARG A 14 18.21 10.23 -10.60
CA ARG A 14 18.29 8.96 -9.86
C ARG A 14 19.77 8.57 -9.76
N THR A 15 20.32 8.66 -8.57
CA THR A 15 21.59 8.05 -8.23
C THR A 15 21.33 6.54 -8.06
N LEU A 16 21.95 5.72 -8.94
CA LEU A 16 22.00 4.24 -8.93
C LEU A 16 20.61 3.53 -8.84
N GLU A 17 19.85 3.61 -9.93
CA GLU A 17 18.72 2.71 -10.16
C GLU A 17 19.18 1.34 -10.63
N THR A 18 19.09 0.34 -9.76
CA THR A 18 18.81 -1.01 -10.23
C THR A 18 17.48 -0.93 -11.00
N ALA A 19 17.51 -1.24 -12.29
CA ALA A 19 16.33 -1.19 -13.15
C ALA A 19 15.16 -1.93 -12.48
N ARG A 20 13.96 -1.29 -12.43
CA ARG A 20 12.76 -1.94 -11.92
C ARG A 20 12.44 -3.13 -12.83
N ASN A 21 12.36 -4.31 -12.25
CA ASN A 21 11.86 -5.47 -12.95
C ASN A 21 10.35 -5.55 -12.71
N ILE A 22 9.56 -5.09 -13.68
CA ILE A 22 8.10 -5.00 -13.59
C ILE A 22 7.48 -6.13 -14.41
N VAL A 23 6.58 -6.88 -13.77
CA VAL A 23 5.77 -7.92 -14.41
C VAL A 23 4.32 -7.42 -14.49
N PRO A 24 3.74 -7.30 -15.68
CA PRO A 24 2.36 -6.85 -15.83
C PRO A 24 1.39 -8.01 -15.52
N ILE A 25 0.48 -7.78 -14.58
CA ILE A 25 -0.61 -8.71 -14.27
C ILE A 25 -1.93 -8.01 -14.60
N LEU A 26 -2.63 -8.48 -15.63
CA LEU A 26 -3.86 -7.85 -16.14
C LEU A 26 -3.68 -6.33 -16.38
N GLY A 27 -2.56 -5.93 -16.97
CA GLY A 27 -2.25 -4.52 -17.25
C GLY A 27 -1.76 -3.70 -16.04
N ILE A 28 -1.64 -4.29 -14.85
CA ILE A 28 -1.07 -3.65 -13.66
C ILE A 28 0.37 -4.09 -13.50
N GLY A 29 1.30 -3.12 -13.50
CA GLY A 29 2.73 -3.36 -13.31
C GLY A 29 3.08 -3.65 -11.86
N ILE A 30 3.64 -4.83 -11.59
CA ILE A 30 4.02 -5.28 -10.23
C ILE A 30 5.52 -5.51 -10.19
N ASP A 31 6.20 -4.98 -9.16
CA ASP A 31 7.63 -5.16 -8.99
C ASP A 31 7.95 -6.62 -8.66
N SER A 32 8.91 -7.20 -9.37
CA SER A 32 9.42 -8.55 -9.13
C SER A 32 10.85 -8.50 -8.62
N GLY A 33 11.27 -9.58 -7.96
CA GLY A 33 12.59 -9.72 -7.38
C GLY A 33 12.56 -10.39 -6.02
N LEU A 34 13.73 -10.62 -5.44
CA LEU A 34 13.85 -11.16 -4.09
C LEU A 34 13.31 -10.16 -3.07
N ARG A 35 12.74 -10.68 -1.96
CA ARG A 35 12.19 -9.83 -0.89
C ARG A 35 13.18 -8.74 -0.42
N GLY A 36 14.46 -9.09 -0.28
CA GLY A 36 15.51 -8.14 0.14
C GLY A 36 15.73 -7.01 -0.86
N GLU A 37 15.63 -7.28 -2.15
CA GLU A 37 15.75 -6.27 -3.21
C GLU A 37 14.58 -5.28 -3.17
N VAL A 38 13.35 -5.80 -3.01
CA VAL A 38 12.14 -4.97 -2.87
C VAL A 38 12.21 -4.14 -1.58
N LEU A 39 12.68 -4.73 -0.47
CA LEU A 39 12.86 -4.03 0.80
C LEU A 39 13.90 -2.90 0.69
N ASN A 40 15.06 -3.17 0.09
CA ASN A 40 16.11 -2.17 -0.12
C ASN A 40 15.61 -1.02 -0.99
N ARG A 41 14.79 -1.32 -2.01
CA ARG A 41 14.17 -0.28 -2.84
C ARG A 41 13.20 0.57 -2.04
N ALA A 42 12.31 -0.03 -1.25
CA ALA A 42 11.41 0.72 -0.36
C ALA A 42 12.19 1.58 0.63
N TRP A 43 13.26 1.04 1.21
CA TRP A 43 14.13 1.78 2.11
C TRP A 43 14.80 2.98 1.43
N SER A 44 15.28 2.82 0.21
CA SER A 44 15.81 3.93 -0.60
C SER A 44 14.78 5.05 -0.80
N LEU A 45 13.51 4.70 -1.08
CA LEU A 45 12.43 5.68 -1.22
C LEU A 45 12.14 6.43 0.09
N ILE A 46 12.24 5.75 1.24
CA ILE A 46 12.01 6.34 2.57
C ILE A 46 13.19 7.22 2.99
N SER A 47 14.42 6.82 2.63
CA SER A 47 15.66 7.50 3.06
C SER A 47 16.00 8.72 2.24
N THR A 48 15.42 8.86 1.05
CA THR A 48 15.66 9.98 0.14
C THR A 48 14.62 11.05 0.36
N GLU A 49 15.05 12.27 0.66
CA GLU A 49 14.15 13.42 0.68
C GLU A 49 13.54 13.63 -0.71
N CYS A 50 12.23 13.84 -0.73
CA CYS A 50 11.50 14.05 -1.97
C CYS A 50 11.11 15.53 -2.10
N GLU A 51 11.67 16.21 -3.09
CA GLU A 51 11.41 17.64 -3.31
C GLU A 51 10.03 17.92 -3.91
N ALA A 52 9.47 17.00 -4.70
CA ALA A 52 8.25 17.25 -5.48
C ALA A 52 6.99 16.59 -4.89
N ARG A 53 7.08 15.33 -4.50
CA ARG A 53 5.98 14.56 -3.88
C ARG A 53 6.54 13.33 -3.17
N PRO A 54 5.83 12.77 -2.18
CA PRO A 54 6.19 11.49 -1.60
C PRO A 54 6.27 10.37 -2.64
N SER A 55 7.17 9.43 -2.42
CA SER A 55 7.19 8.19 -3.20
C SER A 55 5.99 7.33 -2.80
N LEU A 56 5.23 6.86 -3.79
CA LEU A 56 4.04 6.03 -3.58
C LEU A 56 4.41 4.55 -3.59
N ILE A 57 4.11 3.86 -2.48
CA ILE A 57 4.26 2.40 -2.36
C ILE A 57 2.87 1.78 -2.26
N VAL A 58 2.54 0.89 -3.19
CA VAL A 58 1.28 0.15 -3.21
C VAL A 58 1.50 -1.34 -3.01
N THR A 59 0.48 -2.05 -2.55
CA THR A 59 0.51 -3.51 -2.30
C THR A 59 -0.59 -4.20 -3.09
N PRO A 60 -0.47 -4.29 -4.44
CA PRO A 60 -1.47 -4.93 -5.27
C PRO A 60 -1.67 -6.39 -4.87
N ASN A 61 -2.92 -6.77 -4.69
CA ASN A 61 -3.36 -8.14 -4.43
C ASN A 61 -4.43 -8.54 -5.45
N PRO A 62 -4.85 -9.81 -5.51
CA PRO A 62 -5.84 -10.29 -6.49
C PRO A 62 -7.13 -9.46 -6.53
N GLU A 63 -7.66 -9.05 -5.36
CA GLU A 63 -8.87 -8.23 -5.27
C GLU A 63 -8.66 -6.84 -5.89
N ILE A 64 -7.55 -6.18 -5.56
CA ILE A 64 -7.23 -4.83 -6.04
C ILE A 64 -6.97 -4.84 -7.55
N VAL A 65 -6.20 -5.82 -8.05
CA VAL A 65 -5.92 -5.96 -9.49
C VAL A 65 -7.21 -6.29 -10.28
N SER A 66 -8.06 -7.18 -9.74
CA SER A 66 -9.36 -7.48 -10.35
C SER A 66 -10.25 -6.23 -10.42
N ARG A 67 -10.31 -5.44 -9.36
CA ARG A 67 -11.07 -4.19 -9.33
C ARG A 67 -10.55 -3.16 -10.34
N ALA A 68 -9.24 -3.07 -10.49
CA ALA A 68 -8.61 -2.14 -11.43
C ALA A 68 -9.01 -2.42 -12.90
N GLN A 69 -9.57 -3.59 -13.23
CA GLN A 69 -10.07 -3.88 -14.57
C GLN A 69 -11.30 -3.03 -14.95
N SER A 70 -12.06 -2.58 -13.95
CA SER A 70 -13.24 -1.70 -14.14
C SER A 70 -13.08 -0.30 -13.52
N ASP A 71 -12.05 -0.08 -12.72
CA ASP A 71 -11.73 1.20 -12.06
C ASP A 71 -10.45 1.78 -12.67
N HIS A 72 -10.62 2.54 -13.76
CA HIS A 72 -9.49 3.12 -14.50
C HIS A 72 -8.65 4.10 -13.66
N GLU A 73 -9.26 4.82 -12.71
CA GLU A 73 -8.54 5.69 -11.78
C GLU A 73 -7.61 4.86 -10.90
N LEU A 74 -8.12 3.75 -10.34
CA LEU A 74 -7.31 2.83 -9.54
C LEU A 74 -6.17 2.24 -10.37
N ALA A 75 -6.45 1.79 -11.61
CA ALA A 75 -5.42 1.26 -12.52
C ALA A 75 -4.31 2.29 -12.78
N TYR A 76 -4.69 3.54 -13.03
CA TYR A 76 -3.74 4.64 -13.23
C TYR A 76 -2.87 4.88 -11.98
N ILE A 77 -3.48 4.88 -10.80
CA ILE A 77 -2.76 5.06 -9.52
C ILE A 77 -1.76 3.93 -9.29
N LEU A 78 -2.18 2.67 -9.47
CA LEU A 78 -1.32 1.50 -9.28
C LEU A 78 -0.13 1.52 -10.24
N ASN A 79 -0.36 1.83 -11.52
CA ASN A 79 0.70 1.91 -12.53
C ASN A 79 1.62 3.13 -12.35
N GLY A 80 1.14 4.19 -11.70
CA GLY A 80 1.90 5.38 -11.34
C GLY A 80 2.72 5.25 -10.05
N ALA A 81 2.63 4.13 -9.34
CA ALA A 81 3.36 3.92 -8.09
C ALA A 81 4.88 3.78 -8.30
N ASP A 82 5.66 4.30 -7.35
CA ASP A 82 7.11 4.20 -7.33
C ASP A 82 7.58 2.78 -6.96
N LEU A 83 6.73 2.02 -6.22
CA LEU A 83 6.94 0.61 -5.89
C LEU A 83 5.58 -0.09 -5.75
N ALA A 84 5.40 -1.22 -6.44
CA ALA A 84 4.21 -2.07 -6.37
C ALA A 84 4.60 -3.45 -5.80
N VAL A 85 4.40 -3.64 -4.49
CA VAL A 85 4.79 -4.86 -3.76
C VAL A 85 3.81 -5.99 -4.04
N PRO A 86 4.24 -7.19 -4.50
CA PRO A 86 3.35 -8.31 -4.82
C PRO A 86 2.73 -8.93 -3.56
N ASP A 87 1.49 -8.57 -3.23
CA ASP A 87 0.77 -9.09 -2.06
C ASP A 87 -0.21 -10.21 -2.45
N GLY A 88 -0.11 -11.31 -1.75
CA GLY A 88 -0.97 -12.46 -1.94
C GLY A 88 -0.47 -13.50 -2.95
N ILE A 89 -0.80 -14.78 -2.65
CA ILE A 89 -0.37 -15.94 -3.46
C ILE A 89 -0.96 -15.91 -4.88
N GLY A 90 -2.16 -15.34 -5.05
CA GLY A 90 -2.82 -15.25 -6.35
C GLY A 90 -2.05 -14.38 -7.35
N ILE A 91 -1.36 -13.32 -6.89
CA ILE A 91 -0.49 -12.49 -7.75
C ILE A 91 0.69 -13.31 -8.27
N VAL A 92 1.33 -14.09 -7.41
CA VAL A 92 2.45 -14.96 -7.79
C VAL A 92 2.00 -16.06 -8.76
N ALA A 93 0.84 -16.67 -8.50
CA ALA A 93 0.25 -17.66 -9.39
C ALA A 93 -0.09 -17.06 -10.76
N ALA A 94 -0.65 -15.86 -10.80
CA ALA A 94 -0.92 -15.14 -12.06
C ALA A 94 0.38 -14.83 -12.83
N ALA A 95 1.44 -14.43 -12.11
CA ALA A 95 2.74 -14.21 -12.74
C ALA A 95 3.28 -15.50 -13.39
N TRP A 96 3.18 -16.64 -12.74
CA TRP A 96 3.59 -17.93 -13.33
C TRP A 96 2.76 -18.31 -14.57
N VAL A 97 1.46 -18.04 -14.53
CA VAL A 97 0.57 -18.35 -15.65
C VAL A 97 0.84 -17.43 -16.85
N LEU A 98 1.02 -16.12 -16.63
CA LEU A 98 1.16 -15.12 -17.70
C LEU A 98 2.63 -14.94 -18.14
N HIS A 99 3.56 -15.05 -17.20
CA HIS A 99 5.00 -14.78 -17.38
C HIS A 99 5.84 -15.87 -16.68
N PRO A 100 5.93 -17.10 -17.23
CA PRO A 100 6.58 -18.25 -16.57
C PRO A 100 8.04 -18.01 -16.18
N ASN A 101 8.74 -17.13 -16.89
CA ASN A 101 10.14 -16.80 -16.63
C ASN A 101 10.32 -15.68 -15.58
N SER A 102 9.22 -15.13 -15.04
CA SER A 102 9.31 -14.08 -14.03
C SER A 102 9.74 -14.66 -12.67
N LYS A 103 10.63 -13.94 -11.97
CA LYS A 103 11.04 -14.26 -10.60
C LYS A 103 10.22 -13.44 -9.60
N MET A 104 8.93 -13.76 -9.47
CA MET A 104 8.05 -13.06 -8.53
C MET A 104 7.85 -13.90 -7.27
N PHE A 105 8.08 -13.28 -6.11
CA PHE A 105 7.87 -13.88 -4.80
C PHE A 105 6.78 -13.11 -4.04
N ARG A 106 6.00 -13.85 -3.28
CA ARG A 106 4.97 -13.25 -2.41
C ARG A 106 5.62 -12.44 -1.30
N ILE A 107 5.19 -11.19 -1.15
CA ILE A 107 5.59 -10.30 -0.06
C ILE A 107 4.31 -9.79 0.64
N PRO A 108 3.91 -10.40 1.79
CA PRO A 108 2.72 -9.96 2.50
C PRO A 108 2.85 -8.49 2.93
N GLY A 109 1.95 -7.63 2.42
CA GLY A 109 2.04 -6.17 2.61
C GLY A 109 2.08 -5.75 4.08
N ARG A 110 1.33 -6.44 4.97
CA ARG A 110 1.37 -6.21 6.42
C ARG A 110 2.76 -6.44 7.01
N LEU A 111 3.36 -7.59 6.73
CA LEU A 111 4.69 -7.94 7.26
C LEU A 111 5.78 -7.03 6.68
N PHE A 112 5.61 -6.64 5.42
CA PHE A 112 6.52 -5.69 4.77
C PHE A 112 6.47 -4.31 5.43
N ALA A 113 5.28 -3.79 5.72
CA ALA A 113 5.11 -2.53 6.45
C ALA A 113 5.70 -2.60 7.87
N GLU A 114 5.48 -3.71 8.60
CA GLU A 114 6.07 -3.93 9.94
C GLU A 114 7.62 -3.93 9.88
N GLU A 115 8.20 -4.50 8.83
CA GLU A 115 9.66 -4.52 8.63
C GLU A 115 10.21 -3.11 8.33
N LEU A 116 9.51 -2.33 7.48
CA LEU A 116 9.85 -0.93 7.22
C LEU A 116 9.78 -0.08 8.50
N VAL A 117 8.79 -0.29 9.36
CA VAL A 117 8.68 0.39 10.66
C VAL A 117 9.87 0.02 11.57
N LYS A 118 10.31 -1.25 11.58
CA LYS A 118 11.51 -1.66 12.33
C LYS A 118 12.78 -0.98 11.80
N LEU A 119 12.92 -0.86 10.48
CA LEU A 119 14.03 -0.13 9.86
C LEU A 119 13.97 1.36 10.21
N CYS A 120 12.80 1.99 10.16
CA CYS A 120 12.62 3.37 10.60
C CYS A 120 13.03 3.55 12.07
N SER A 121 12.63 2.62 12.96
CA SER A 121 13.04 2.63 14.37
C SER A 121 14.56 2.54 14.55
N LYS A 122 15.22 1.67 13.76
CA LYS A 122 16.68 1.48 13.82
C LYS A 122 17.46 2.70 13.35
N HIS A 123 16.91 3.45 12.39
CA HIS A 123 17.58 4.58 11.75
C HIS A 123 17.00 5.95 12.12
N ASN A 124 16.28 6.04 13.25
CA ASN A 124 15.68 7.28 13.77
C ASN A 124 14.78 8.03 12.77
N LYS A 125 14.11 7.29 11.88
CA LYS A 125 13.17 7.83 10.91
C LYS A 125 11.79 8.05 11.53
N LYS A 126 11.05 9.07 11.07
CA LYS A 126 9.72 9.42 11.54
C LYS A 126 8.67 8.58 10.84
N VAL A 127 7.73 8.02 11.59
CA VAL A 127 6.62 7.22 11.07
C VAL A 127 5.29 7.88 11.42
N PHE A 128 4.37 7.93 10.46
CA PHE A 128 3.00 8.40 10.69
C PHE A 128 2.01 7.30 10.28
N LEU A 129 1.15 6.90 11.21
CA LEU A 129 0.06 5.96 10.97
C LEU A 129 -1.23 6.75 10.76
N LEU A 130 -1.93 6.52 9.67
CA LEU A 130 -3.16 7.20 9.33
C LEU A 130 -4.29 6.20 9.05
N GLY A 131 -5.37 6.27 9.82
CA GLY A 131 -6.56 5.43 9.64
C GLY A 131 -6.60 4.24 10.59
N GLY A 132 -7.25 3.16 10.15
CA GLY A 132 -7.68 2.04 10.99
C GLY A 132 -9.06 2.26 11.58
N ALA A 133 -9.52 1.34 12.42
CA ALA A 133 -10.72 1.50 13.22
C ALA A 133 -10.54 2.61 14.29
N PRO A 134 -11.62 3.15 14.86
CA PRO A 134 -11.52 4.14 15.92
C PRO A 134 -10.57 3.71 17.04
N GLY A 135 -9.61 4.58 17.40
CA GLY A 135 -8.57 4.30 18.40
C GLY A 135 -7.46 3.34 17.97
N ALA A 136 -7.54 2.72 16.78
CA ALA A 136 -6.55 1.75 16.30
C ALA A 136 -5.16 2.36 16.11
N ALA A 137 -5.08 3.54 15.56
CA ALA A 137 -3.80 4.20 15.26
C ALA A 137 -2.97 4.44 16.52
N GLU A 138 -3.60 4.90 17.59
CA GLU A 138 -2.93 5.15 18.89
C GLU A 138 -2.48 3.86 19.57
N LEU A 139 -3.34 2.83 19.58
CA LEU A 139 -2.99 1.51 20.11
C LEU A 139 -1.85 0.87 19.29
N ALA A 140 -1.86 1.03 17.97
CA ALA A 140 -0.78 0.55 17.13
C ALA A 140 0.56 1.23 17.45
N VAL A 141 0.57 2.55 17.67
CA VAL A 141 1.76 3.29 18.11
C VAL A 141 2.31 2.71 19.42
N LYS A 142 1.46 2.52 20.44
CA LYS A 142 1.85 1.93 21.72
C LYS A 142 2.47 0.54 21.53
N ASN A 143 1.81 -0.32 20.73
CA ASN A 143 2.28 -1.67 20.48
C ASN A 143 3.59 -1.71 19.67
N ILE A 144 3.77 -0.82 18.70
CA ILE A 144 5.03 -0.69 17.94
C ILE A 144 6.18 -0.29 18.86
N LYS A 145 6.01 0.73 19.69
CA LYS A 145 7.05 1.14 20.68
C LYS A 145 7.43 0.01 21.59
N ASN A 146 6.47 -0.77 22.09
CA ASN A 146 6.73 -1.92 22.94
C ASN A 146 7.48 -3.04 22.18
N ARG A 147 7.07 -3.37 20.95
CA ARG A 147 7.71 -4.44 20.15
C ARG A 147 9.12 -4.09 19.69
N THR A 148 9.36 -2.83 19.34
CA THR A 148 10.68 -2.35 18.90
C THR A 148 11.62 -2.08 20.09
N LYS A 149 11.10 -2.07 21.32
CA LYS A 149 11.82 -1.66 22.54
C LYS A 149 12.48 -0.29 22.42
N ASN A 150 11.99 0.54 21.49
CA ASN A 150 12.50 1.89 21.24
C ASN A 150 11.44 2.92 21.63
N LYS A 151 11.58 3.47 22.86
CA LYS A 151 10.69 4.51 23.38
C LYS A 151 10.87 5.86 22.66
N GLU A 152 12.09 6.08 22.12
CA GLU A 152 12.45 7.29 21.39
C GLU A 152 11.97 7.30 19.91
N LEU A 153 11.38 6.19 19.45
CA LEU A 153 10.84 6.12 18.09
C LEU A 153 9.84 7.26 17.88
N ARG A 154 10.14 8.12 16.91
CA ARG A 154 9.28 9.22 16.49
C ARG A 154 8.14 8.68 15.63
N ILE A 155 7.06 8.29 16.27
CA ILE A 155 5.88 7.71 15.63
C ILE A 155 4.61 8.37 16.17
N VAL A 156 3.71 8.74 15.25
CA VAL A 156 2.40 9.33 15.53
C VAL A 156 1.34 8.47 14.85
N GLY A 157 0.20 8.30 15.51
CA GLY A 157 -0.98 7.64 14.96
C GLY A 157 -2.17 8.59 15.02
N VAL A 158 -2.89 8.71 13.91
CA VAL A 158 -4.06 9.57 13.79
C VAL A 158 -5.19 8.80 13.10
N GLU A 159 -6.39 8.88 13.67
CA GLU A 159 -7.60 8.45 13.01
C GLU A 159 -7.88 9.38 11.83
N GLY A 160 -8.19 8.82 10.68
CA GLY A 160 -8.45 9.61 9.48
C GLY A 160 -9.94 9.88 9.27
N PRO A 161 -10.28 10.65 8.23
CA PRO A 161 -11.66 10.92 7.87
C PRO A 161 -12.37 9.65 7.38
N ARG A 162 -13.69 9.59 7.54
CA ARG A 162 -14.53 8.60 6.87
C ARG A 162 -14.64 8.93 5.39
N LEU A 163 -14.29 7.96 4.56
CA LEU A 163 -14.18 8.13 3.11
C LEU A 163 -15.23 7.30 2.36
N SER A 164 -15.76 7.88 1.29
CA SER A 164 -16.50 7.18 0.24
C SER A 164 -15.58 6.23 -0.54
N ILE A 165 -16.16 5.42 -1.43
CA ILE A 165 -15.41 4.48 -2.29
C ILE A 165 -14.40 5.22 -3.19
N ASP A 166 -14.67 6.49 -3.52
CA ASP A 166 -13.79 7.34 -4.34
C ASP A 166 -12.68 8.02 -3.54
N GLY A 167 -12.51 7.63 -2.28
CA GLY A 167 -11.50 8.18 -1.39
C GLY A 167 -11.77 9.62 -0.96
N LYS A 168 -12.98 10.15 -1.13
CA LYS A 168 -13.40 11.49 -0.70
C LYS A 168 -14.09 11.44 0.65
N PRO A 169 -13.99 12.49 1.48
CA PRO A 169 -14.79 12.62 2.69
C PRO A 169 -16.29 12.46 2.41
N VAL A 170 -17.01 11.83 3.33
CA VAL A 170 -18.44 11.55 3.13
C VAL A 170 -19.34 12.72 3.47
N ASP A 171 -18.85 13.72 4.20
CA ASP A 171 -19.58 14.93 4.62
C ASP A 171 -18.59 16.07 4.96
N GLU A 172 -19.12 17.27 5.23
CA GLU A 172 -18.34 18.46 5.54
C GLU A 172 -17.50 18.33 6.82
N VAL A 173 -17.99 17.58 7.81
CA VAL A 173 -17.26 17.31 9.05
C VAL A 173 -16.00 16.48 8.73
N GLN A 174 -16.14 15.50 7.86
CA GLN A 174 -15.02 14.66 7.42
C GLN A 174 -14.04 15.42 6.52
N GLU A 175 -14.51 16.41 5.76
CA GLU A 175 -13.61 17.32 5.03
C GLU A 175 -12.75 18.17 5.97
N GLN A 176 -13.33 18.62 7.08
CA GLN A 176 -12.56 19.38 8.07
C GLN A 176 -11.52 18.49 8.75
N ILE A 177 -11.89 17.26 9.12
CA ILE A 177 -10.95 16.26 9.64
C ILE A 177 -9.83 15.97 8.63
N GLU A 178 -10.16 15.82 7.33
CA GLU A 178 -9.16 15.64 6.27
C GLU A 178 -8.14 16.78 6.24
N LYS A 179 -8.60 18.02 6.32
CA LYS A 179 -7.72 19.21 6.34
C LYS A 179 -6.78 19.22 7.56
N GLU A 180 -7.30 18.85 8.72
CA GLU A 180 -6.50 18.73 9.95
C GLU A 180 -5.47 17.61 9.88
N VAL A 181 -5.84 16.47 9.32
CA VAL A 181 -4.94 15.36 9.07
C VAL A 181 -3.80 15.77 8.14
N VAL A 182 -4.10 16.43 7.03
CA VAL A 182 -3.07 16.92 6.09
C VAL A 182 -2.13 17.92 6.78
N ARG A 183 -2.66 18.84 7.61
CA ARG A 183 -1.84 19.76 8.41
C ARG A 183 -0.94 19.00 9.39
N SER A 184 -1.48 18.00 10.08
CA SER A 184 -0.73 17.17 11.03
C SER A 184 0.43 16.42 10.35
N ILE A 185 0.20 15.82 9.18
CA ILE A 185 1.25 15.17 8.38
C ILE A 185 2.34 16.19 8.00
N ASN A 186 1.94 17.38 7.52
CA ASN A 186 2.86 18.42 7.06
C ASN A 186 3.69 19.04 8.20
N ASN A 187 3.11 19.14 9.41
CA ASN A 187 3.83 19.59 10.60
C ASN A 187 4.81 18.54 11.10
N PHE A 188 4.42 17.26 11.08
CA PHE A 188 5.26 16.16 11.54
C PHE A 188 6.37 15.82 10.54
N LYS A 189 6.11 15.94 9.23
CA LYS A 189 7.03 15.62 8.12
C LYS A 189 7.59 14.20 8.26
N PRO A 190 6.76 13.16 8.12
CA PRO A 190 7.20 11.79 8.28
C PRO A 190 8.15 11.36 7.16
N ASP A 191 9.11 10.50 7.47
CA ASP A 191 9.88 9.78 6.46
C ASP A 191 9.01 8.66 5.83
N LEU A 192 8.14 8.03 6.64
CA LEU A 192 7.20 7.00 6.20
C LEU A 192 5.79 7.30 6.70
N LEU A 193 4.87 7.53 5.75
CA LEU A 193 3.43 7.64 6.00
C LEU A 193 2.76 6.31 5.65
N LEU A 194 2.08 5.66 6.59
CA LEU A 194 1.30 4.44 6.41
C LEU A 194 -0.19 4.76 6.43
N VAL A 195 -0.91 4.46 5.33
CA VAL A 195 -2.34 4.81 5.16
C VAL A 195 -3.20 3.56 5.14
N GLY A 196 -4.13 3.44 6.09
CA GLY A 196 -4.96 2.28 6.34
C GLY A 196 -6.46 2.54 6.27
N PHE A 197 -6.98 3.10 5.17
CA PHE A 197 -8.44 3.30 4.96
C PHE A 197 -9.13 2.12 4.25
N GLY A 198 -8.35 1.12 3.83
CA GLY A 198 -8.81 0.02 2.98
C GLY A 198 -8.93 0.42 1.50
N ALA A 199 -8.66 -0.57 0.63
CA ALA A 199 -8.74 -0.38 -0.81
C ALA A 199 -10.21 -0.29 -1.30
N PRO A 200 -10.48 0.55 -2.34
CA PRO A 200 -9.58 1.43 -3.08
C PRO A 200 -9.45 2.83 -2.48
N LYS A 201 -10.11 3.10 -1.33
CA LYS A 201 -10.20 4.45 -0.73
C LYS A 201 -8.83 5.04 -0.40
N GLN A 202 -7.94 4.22 0.15
CA GLN A 202 -6.60 4.62 0.56
C GLN A 202 -5.72 5.00 -0.64
N GLU A 203 -5.80 4.26 -1.74
CA GLU A 203 -5.07 4.54 -2.98
C GLU A 203 -5.54 5.88 -3.58
N LYS A 204 -6.85 6.06 -3.70
CA LYS A 204 -7.46 7.26 -4.27
C LYS A 204 -7.25 8.50 -3.38
N TRP A 205 -7.40 8.35 -2.06
CA TRP A 205 -7.12 9.41 -1.11
C TRP A 205 -5.66 9.87 -1.21
N LEU A 206 -4.74 8.91 -1.21
CA LEU A 206 -3.31 9.20 -1.24
C LEU A 206 -2.92 9.87 -2.56
N ALA A 207 -3.43 9.39 -3.70
CA ALA A 207 -3.18 9.99 -5.00
C ALA A 207 -3.63 11.47 -5.07
N ARG A 208 -4.78 11.82 -4.47
CA ARG A 208 -5.27 13.20 -4.40
C ARG A 208 -4.40 14.11 -3.52
N HIS A 209 -3.66 13.53 -2.58
CA HIS A 209 -2.88 14.28 -1.59
C HIS A 209 -1.37 14.22 -1.80
N LEU A 210 -0.85 13.39 -2.73
CA LEU A 210 0.59 13.27 -2.96
C LEU A 210 1.30 14.61 -3.18
N GLY A 211 0.66 15.54 -3.92
CA GLY A 211 1.22 16.88 -4.15
C GLY A 211 1.00 17.89 -3.02
N LYS A 212 0.33 17.49 -1.93
CA LYS A 212 -0.08 18.38 -0.82
C LYS A 212 0.54 17.97 0.51
N ILE A 213 1.07 16.76 0.61
CA ILE A 213 1.65 16.20 1.84
C ILE A 213 3.17 16.18 1.75
N ASN A 214 3.81 16.51 2.87
CA ASN A 214 5.25 16.50 3.01
C ASN A 214 5.68 15.23 3.76
N ALA A 215 6.04 14.20 3.01
CA ALA A 215 6.60 12.95 3.48
C ALA A 215 7.64 12.43 2.48
N SER A 216 8.60 11.59 2.87
CA SER A 216 9.54 10.98 1.92
C SER A 216 8.86 9.88 1.11
N ALA A 217 8.16 8.98 1.79
CA ALA A 217 7.39 7.91 1.16
C ALA A 217 6.04 7.73 1.84
N ALA A 218 5.03 7.32 1.06
CA ALA A 218 3.70 6.98 1.55
C ALA A 218 3.32 5.58 1.05
N MET A 219 2.87 4.72 1.95
CA MET A 219 2.51 3.33 1.67
C MET A 219 1.07 3.05 2.09
N VAL A 220 0.31 2.39 1.22
CA VAL A 220 -1.02 1.87 1.56
C VAL A 220 -0.87 0.52 2.27
N VAL A 221 -1.57 0.36 3.42
CA VAL A 221 -1.36 -0.80 4.30
C VAL A 221 -2.64 -1.56 4.66
N GLY A 222 -3.81 -1.12 4.17
CA GLY A 222 -5.09 -1.76 4.48
C GLY A 222 -5.30 -1.91 5.99
N GLY A 223 -5.64 -3.13 6.43
CA GLY A 223 -5.91 -3.43 7.84
C GLY A 223 -4.67 -3.62 8.73
N MET A 224 -3.46 -3.27 8.27
CA MET A 224 -2.23 -3.45 9.06
C MET A 224 -2.30 -2.73 10.41
N ILE A 225 -2.88 -1.53 10.44
CA ILE A 225 -3.03 -0.72 11.66
C ILE A 225 -3.90 -1.46 12.67
N ASP A 226 -5.05 -2.02 12.24
CA ASP A 226 -5.98 -2.76 13.10
C ASP A 226 -5.35 -4.05 13.66
N TYR A 227 -4.59 -4.78 12.83
CA TYR A 227 -3.82 -5.94 13.29
C TYR A 227 -2.72 -5.56 14.29
N THR A 228 -2.02 -4.45 14.05
CA THR A 228 -0.97 -3.97 14.94
C THR A 228 -1.54 -3.45 16.26
N ALA A 229 -2.72 -2.85 16.22
CA ALA A 229 -3.48 -2.44 17.40
C ALA A 229 -3.99 -3.63 18.24
N GLY A 230 -4.11 -4.81 17.63
CA GLY A 230 -4.70 -5.99 18.28
C GLY A 230 -6.23 -6.03 18.22
N ILE A 231 -6.86 -5.14 17.45
CA ILE A 231 -8.31 -5.11 17.21
C ILE A 231 -8.73 -6.30 16.32
N LEU A 232 -7.92 -6.62 15.31
CA LEU A 232 -8.12 -7.79 14.48
C LEU A 232 -7.22 -8.94 14.94
N PRO A 233 -7.74 -10.17 15.04
CA PRO A 233 -6.94 -11.34 15.41
C PRO A 233 -5.98 -11.71 14.28
N LEU A 234 -4.70 -11.84 14.63
CA LEU A 234 -3.66 -12.26 13.68
C LEU A 234 -3.95 -13.69 13.18
N PRO A 235 -3.72 -13.95 11.87
CA PRO A 235 -3.80 -15.31 11.37
C PRO A 235 -2.73 -16.19 12.04
N PRO A 236 -3.05 -17.48 12.32
CA PRO A 236 -2.05 -18.45 12.74
C PRO A 236 -0.88 -18.50 11.73
N ARG A 237 0.33 -18.80 12.21
CA ARG A 237 1.54 -18.82 11.36
C ARG A 237 1.38 -19.70 10.13
N ALA A 238 0.80 -20.89 10.27
CA ALA A 238 0.56 -21.79 9.16
C ALA A 238 -0.29 -21.16 8.04
N PHE A 239 -1.33 -20.40 8.39
CA PHE A 239 -2.15 -19.68 7.39
C PHE A 239 -1.36 -18.59 6.67
N SER A 240 -0.48 -17.88 7.38
CA SER A 240 0.36 -16.84 6.79
C SER A 240 1.45 -17.43 5.89
N GLU A 241 2.10 -18.50 6.30
CA GLU A 241 3.19 -19.16 5.56
C GLU A 241 2.67 -19.81 4.27
N LEU A 242 1.55 -20.52 4.35
CA LEU A 242 0.93 -21.21 3.21
C LEU A 242 0.13 -20.27 2.28
N GLY A 243 -0.05 -19.00 2.63
CA GLY A 243 -0.80 -18.07 1.79
C GLY A 243 -2.32 -18.12 1.98
N PHE A 244 -2.80 -18.80 3.02
CA PHE A 244 -4.23 -18.93 3.33
C PHE A 244 -4.77 -17.82 4.25
N GLU A 245 -4.14 -16.65 4.31
CA GLU A 245 -4.64 -15.51 5.09
C GLU A 245 -6.07 -15.09 4.65
N TRP A 246 -6.43 -15.30 3.39
CA TRP A 246 -7.77 -15.04 2.88
C TRP A 246 -8.83 -15.94 3.55
N LEU A 247 -8.50 -17.21 3.83
CA LEU A 247 -9.40 -18.15 4.52
C LEU A 247 -9.59 -17.76 5.99
N TRP A 248 -8.51 -17.34 6.67
CA TRP A 248 -8.59 -16.78 8.01
C TRP A 248 -9.50 -15.54 8.06
N ARG A 249 -9.36 -14.65 7.08
CA ARG A 249 -10.22 -13.46 6.96
C ARG A 249 -11.69 -13.83 6.68
N LEU A 250 -11.94 -14.89 5.94
CA LEU A 250 -13.30 -15.36 5.69
C LEU A 250 -13.98 -15.80 7.00
N ILE A 251 -13.26 -16.51 7.86
CA ILE A 251 -13.75 -16.99 9.15
C ILE A 251 -13.97 -15.83 10.12
N THR A 252 -13.01 -14.91 10.22
CA THR A 252 -13.01 -13.84 11.22
C THR A 252 -13.74 -12.57 10.76
N GLN A 253 -13.97 -12.40 9.47
CA GLN A 253 -14.57 -11.20 8.86
C GLN A 253 -15.54 -11.59 7.72
N PRO A 254 -16.69 -12.28 8.02
CA PRO A 254 -17.59 -12.80 6.98
C PRO A 254 -18.18 -11.72 6.07
N ALA A 255 -18.27 -10.47 6.52
CA ALA A 255 -18.66 -9.33 5.70
C ALA A 255 -17.74 -9.09 4.49
N ARG A 256 -16.55 -9.69 4.47
CA ARG A 256 -15.61 -9.62 3.34
C ARG A 256 -15.80 -10.73 2.29
N LEU A 257 -16.83 -11.55 2.39
CA LEU A 257 -17.08 -12.68 1.48
C LEU A 257 -16.99 -12.26 -0.01
N GLY A 258 -17.67 -11.18 -0.40
CA GLY A 258 -17.63 -10.68 -1.79
C GLY A 258 -16.21 -10.32 -2.27
N ARG A 259 -15.42 -9.69 -1.41
CA ARG A 259 -14.01 -9.35 -1.69
C ARG A 259 -13.13 -10.60 -1.85
N ILE A 260 -13.37 -11.59 -1.00
CA ILE A 260 -12.65 -12.87 -1.04
C ILE A 260 -13.02 -13.66 -2.29
N LEU A 261 -14.30 -13.72 -2.66
CA LEU A 261 -14.76 -14.34 -3.92
C LEU A 261 -14.13 -13.65 -5.12
N THR A 262 -14.02 -12.34 -5.12
CA THR A 262 -13.29 -11.61 -6.17
C THR A 262 -11.83 -12.07 -6.28
N ALA A 263 -11.14 -12.23 -5.15
CA ALA A 263 -9.74 -12.61 -5.14
C ALA A 263 -9.48 -14.08 -5.53
N VAL A 264 -10.42 -14.99 -5.15
CA VAL A 264 -10.19 -16.45 -5.27
C VAL A 264 -10.88 -17.05 -6.49
N VAL A 265 -11.96 -16.43 -6.99
CA VAL A 265 -12.73 -16.94 -8.14
C VAL A 265 -12.61 -15.99 -9.33
N VAL A 266 -13.02 -14.72 -9.17
CA VAL A 266 -13.08 -13.77 -10.30
C VAL A 266 -11.70 -13.50 -10.88
N PHE A 267 -10.72 -13.20 -10.03
CA PHE A 267 -9.36 -12.89 -10.47
C PHE A 267 -8.69 -14.05 -11.25
N PRO A 268 -8.70 -15.32 -10.79
CA PRO A 268 -8.19 -16.43 -11.60
C PRO A 268 -8.89 -16.58 -12.94
N CYS A 269 -10.21 -16.42 -13.00
CA CYS A 269 -10.94 -16.43 -14.27
C CYS A 269 -10.47 -15.30 -15.21
N GLN A 270 -10.28 -14.10 -14.70
CA GLN A 270 -9.75 -12.97 -15.48
C GLN A 270 -8.34 -13.26 -16.00
N VAL A 271 -7.45 -13.88 -15.19
CA VAL A 271 -6.09 -14.26 -15.59
C VAL A 271 -6.13 -15.28 -16.73
N LEU A 272 -6.97 -16.32 -16.64
CA LEU A 272 -7.12 -17.31 -17.69
C LEU A 272 -7.67 -16.67 -18.98
N PHE A 273 -8.72 -15.87 -18.88
CA PHE A 273 -9.30 -15.17 -20.03
C PHE A 273 -8.26 -14.25 -20.69
N TRP A 274 -7.50 -13.50 -19.91
CA TRP A 274 -6.43 -12.64 -20.43
C TRP A 274 -5.37 -13.46 -21.20
N LYS A 275 -4.96 -14.60 -20.65
CA LYS A 275 -3.97 -15.49 -21.28
C LYS A 275 -4.45 -16.00 -22.64
N PHE A 276 -5.74 -16.35 -22.77
CA PHE A 276 -6.29 -16.87 -24.03
C PHE A 276 -6.46 -15.78 -25.08
N ASN A 277 -6.77 -14.56 -24.68
CA ASN A 277 -7.01 -13.45 -25.63
C ASN A 277 -5.75 -12.69 -26.05
N ASN A 278 -4.62 -12.88 -25.35
CA ASN A 278 -3.35 -12.20 -25.66
C ASN A 278 -2.21 -13.19 -26.03
N ARG A 279 -2.59 -14.34 -26.57
CA ARG A 279 -1.66 -15.31 -27.17
C ARG A 279 -1.37 -15.03 -28.62
#